data_972e9d19838a82d06163ab3615303ea4
#
_entry.id   972e9d19838a82d06163ab3615303ea4
#
_cell.length_a   1.000
_cell.length_b   1.000
_cell.length_c   1.000
_cell.angle_alpha   90.00
_cell.angle_beta   90.00
_cell.angle_gamma   90.00
#
_symmetry.space_group_name_H-M   'P 1'
#
loop_
_entity.id
_entity.type
_entity.pdbx_description
1 polymer ?
#
loop_
_entity_poly.entity_id
_entity_poly.type
_entity_poly.pdbx_seq_one_letter_code
_entity_poly.pdbx_strand_id
1 'polypeptide(L)'
;MSIVGFISSYQLDIMLFLSGICAIMTVMTAMTKSLAPSRRRVLALLELAAVLLLMFDRFAYLYRGDASVTGYWVVRISNFMVYYLTLYLLHEVTLYLIDLYSGKGIQQNFLRRLRFCELLFVAGTVLLVVSQFTGLYYSFDENNLYHRAPGNFICFLIPLAISFLQISVVVQYRKYLSRPVVISLMLNAVVPIIASIIQLFVYGVSLTNISIVGMVIILHLNALVDLNEEVEHARQTEITVYKEARKKEHDLFKQTVGALVNAIEAKDTYTNGHSHRVAMYSERIARRAGKSDEFC
;
A
#
# COMPACT_ATOMS: atom_id res chain seq x y z
N MET A 1 1.38 23.22 27.05
CA MET A 1 0.69 21.91 27.08
C MET A 1 1.64 20.87 26.52
N SER A 2 1.90 19.77 27.24
CA SER A 2 2.75 18.71 26.69
C SER A 2 2.02 18.02 25.53
N ILE A 3 2.78 17.42 24.59
CA ILE A 3 2.20 16.65 23.45
C ILE A 3 1.24 15.56 23.97
N VAL A 4 1.62 14.87 25.04
CA VAL A 4 0.79 13.84 25.69
C VAL A 4 -0.50 14.43 26.26
N GLY A 5 -0.44 15.61 26.91
CA GLY A 5 -1.62 16.28 27.43
C GLY A 5 -2.58 16.73 26.31
N PHE A 6 -2.05 17.17 25.16
CA PHE A 6 -2.86 17.47 23.98
C PHE A 6 -3.57 16.21 23.45
N ILE A 7 -2.83 15.13 23.23
CA ILE A 7 -3.41 13.87 22.76
C ILE A 7 -4.47 13.35 23.73
N SER A 8 -4.20 13.37 25.04
CA SER A 8 -5.17 12.94 26.06
C SER A 8 -6.48 13.71 26.01
N SER A 9 -6.42 15.02 25.74
CA SER A 9 -7.62 15.88 25.69
C SER A 9 -8.43 15.71 24.41
N TYR A 10 -7.78 15.40 23.27
CA TYR A 10 -8.40 15.37 21.96
C TYR A 10 -8.40 13.97 21.30
N GLN A 11 -8.00 12.92 22.06
CA GLN A 11 -7.82 11.58 21.47
C GLN A 11 -9.07 11.03 20.76
N LEU A 12 -10.27 11.27 21.32
CA LEU A 12 -11.53 10.80 20.74
C LEU A 12 -11.84 11.47 19.39
N ASP A 13 -11.48 12.74 19.24
CA ASP A 13 -11.65 13.49 18.00
C ASP A 13 -10.56 13.10 16.99
N ILE A 14 -9.33 12.90 17.43
CA ILE A 14 -8.23 12.40 16.61
C ILE A 14 -8.56 11.00 16.05
N MET A 15 -9.09 10.09 16.89
CA MET A 15 -9.52 8.76 16.46
C MET A 15 -10.61 8.84 15.39
N LEU A 16 -11.62 9.68 15.61
CA LEU A 16 -12.71 9.87 14.64
C LEU A 16 -12.21 10.45 13.32
N PHE A 17 -11.34 11.47 13.39
CA PHE A 17 -10.76 12.11 12.21
C PHE A 17 -9.91 11.13 11.39
N LEU A 18 -8.99 10.40 12.03
CA LEU A 18 -8.13 9.42 11.36
C LEU A 18 -8.94 8.25 10.79
N SER A 19 -9.98 7.79 11.50
CA SER A 19 -10.87 6.74 10.98
C SER A 19 -11.62 7.21 9.73
N GLY A 20 -12.05 8.47 9.68
CA GLY A 20 -12.68 9.10 8.51
C GLY A 20 -11.73 9.15 7.31
N ILE A 21 -10.45 9.53 7.52
CA ILE A 21 -9.43 9.51 6.46
C ILE A 21 -9.27 8.08 5.93
N CYS A 22 -9.08 7.09 6.80
CA CYS A 22 -8.92 5.69 6.38
C CYS A 22 -10.16 5.15 5.66
N ALA A 23 -11.38 5.54 6.05
CA ALA A 23 -12.60 5.16 5.35
C ALA A 23 -12.64 5.68 3.91
N ILE A 24 -12.26 6.94 3.69
CA ILE A 24 -12.14 7.53 2.35
C ILE A 24 -11.06 6.77 1.55
N MET A 25 -9.90 6.49 2.16
CA MET A 25 -8.82 5.75 1.52
C MET A 25 -9.27 4.34 1.11
N THR A 26 -10.00 3.62 1.97
CA THR A 26 -10.56 2.29 1.66
C THR A 26 -11.40 2.33 0.39
N VAL A 27 -12.29 3.33 0.25
CA VAL A 27 -13.12 3.48 -0.95
C VAL A 27 -12.26 3.80 -2.17
N MET A 28 -11.30 4.72 -2.05
CA MET A 28 -10.38 5.07 -3.14
C MET A 28 -9.56 3.86 -3.60
N THR A 29 -8.98 3.09 -2.66
CA THR A 29 -8.23 1.87 -2.96
C THR A 29 -9.11 0.83 -3.67
N ALA A 30 -10.34 0.61 -3.19
CA ALA A 30 -11.27 -0.33 -3.81
C ALA A 30 -11.63 0.05 -5.26
N MET A 31 -11.68 1.35 -5.58
CA MET A 31 -11.99 1.88 -6.92
C MET A 31 -10.77 1.94 -7.85
N THR A 32 -9.54 1.86 -7.33
CA THR A 32 -8.29 1.99 -8.11
C THR A 32 -8.04 0.74 -8.95
N LYS A 33 -8.39 0.80 -10.24
CA LYS A 33 -8.24 -0.31 -11.19
C LYS A 33 -6.78 -0.59 -11.59
N SER A 34 -5.90 0.39 -11.45
CA SER A 34 -4.47 0.27 -11.79
C SER A 34 -3.70 -0.63 -10.83
N LEU A 35 -4.23 -0.86 -9.61
CA LEU A 35 -3.65 -1.81 -8.67
C LEU A 35 -3.99 -3.26 -9.07
N ALA A 36 -2.99 -4.15 -8.94
CA ALA A 36 -3.23 -5.60 -9.05
C ALA A 36 -4.33 -6.03 -8.06
N PRO A 37 -5.24 -6.95 -8.45
CA PRO A 37 -6.38 -7.33 -7.60
C PRO A 37 -5.99 -7.83 -6.20
N SER A 38 -4.86 -8.54 -6.07
CA SER A 38 -4.31 -8.99 -4.78
C SER A 38 -3.92 -7.81 -3.90
N ARG A 39 -3.08 -6.90 -4.43
CA ARG A 39 -2.59 -5.71 -3.71
C ARG A 39 -3.73 -4.79 -3.31
N ARG A 40 -4.69 -4.56 -4.21
CA ARG A 40 -5.89 -3.75 -3.95
C ARG A 40 -6.71 -4.31 -2.79
N ARG A 41 -6.92 -5.63 -2.74
CA ARG A 41 -7.66 -6.30 -1.67
C ARG A 41 -6.95 -6.14 -0.33
N VAL A 42 -5.66 -6.44 -0.27
CA VAL A 42 -4.87 -6.36 0.96
C VAL A 42 -4.83 -4.93 1.51
N LEU A 43 -4.56 -3.93 0.67
CA LEU A 43 -4.57 -2.52 1.10
C LEU A 43 -5.95 -2.09 1.59
N ALA A 44 -7.03 -2.41 0.86
CA ALA A 44 -8.38 -2.05 1.28
C ALA A 44 -8.79 -2.71 2.61
N LEU A 45 -8.39 -3.96 2.86
CA LEU A 45 -8.64 -4.66 4.13
C LEU A 45 -7.79 -4.07 5.27
N LEU A 46 -6.54 -3.71 5.00
CA LEU A 46 -5.66 -3.03 5.96
C LEU A 46 -6.28 -1.68 6.40
N GLU A 47 -6.75 -0.88 5.46
CA GLU A 47 -7.37 0.42 5.73
C GLU A 47 -8.71 0.28 6.46
N LEU A 48 -9.55 -0.67 6.05
CA LEU A 48 -10.81 -0.97 6.72
C LEU A 48 -10.57 -1.44 8.16
N ALA A 49 -9.58 -2.29 8.39
CA ALA A 49 -9.20 -2.72 9.74
C ALA A 49 -8.71 -1.54 10.60
N ALA A 50 -8.01 -0.57 10.01
CA ALA A 50 -7.59 0.66 10.69
C ALA A 50 -8.78 1.53 11.10
N VAL A 51 -9.82 1.66 10.25
CA VAL A 51 -11.09 2.32 10.59
C VAL A 51 -11.72 1.64 11.79
N LEU A 52 -11.90 0.32 11.72
CA LEU A 52 -12.54 -0.46 12.78
C LEU A 52 -11.74 -0.40 14.07
N LEU A 53 -10.40 -0.47 14.02
CA LEU A 53 -9.55 -0.36 15.20
C LEU A 53 -9.82 0.92 15.98
N LEU A 54 -9.78 2.09 15.31
CA LEU A 54 -10.01 3.37 15.98
C LEU A 54 -11.46 3.56 16.43
N MET A 55 -12.42 3.04 15.69
CA MET A 55 -13.84 3.11 16.08
C MET A 55 -14.12 2.28 17.33
N PHE A 56 -13.63 1.03 17.41
CA PHE A 56 -13.77 0.21 18.60
C PHE A 56 -12.97 0.78 19.78
N ASP A 57 -11.77 1.29 19.55
CA ASP A 57 -10.98 1.93 20.60
C ASP A 57 -11.72 3.17 21.15
N ARG A 58 -12.30 3.99 20.28
CA ARG A 58 -13.13 5.14 20.68
C ARG A 58 -14.34 4.71 21.49
N PHE A 59 -15.03 3.63 21.10
CA PHE A 59 -16.17 3.12 21.86
C PHE A 59 -15.76 2.56 23.24
N ALA A 60 -14.59 1.91 23.34
CA ALA A 60 -14.05 1.46 24.61
C ALA A 60 -13.84 2.63 25.60
N TYR A 61 -13.44 3.80 25.13
CA TYR A 61 -13.29 5.00 25.94
C TYR A 61 -14.62 5.69 26.26
N LEU A 62 -15.54 5.80 25.28
CA LEU A 62 -16.83 6.48 25.45
C LEU A 62 -17.74 5.79 26.46
N TYR A 63 -17.73 4.45 26.47
CA TYR A 63 -18.58 3.63 27.36
C TYR A 63 -17.84 3.16 28.63
N ARG A 64 -16.62 3.65 28.86
CA ARG A 64 -15.84 3.34 30.05
C ARG A 64 -16.59 3.77 31.32
N GLY A 65 -16.88 2.82 32.22
CA GLY A 65 -17.59 3.09 33.47
C GLY A 65 -19.11 3.18 33.33
N ASP A 66 -19.68 2.95 32.15
CA ASP A 66 -21.12 2.84 31.96
C ASP A 66 -21.62 1.47 32.44
N ALA A 67 -22.38 1.45 33.55
CA ALA A 67 -22.91 0.27 34.16
C ALA A 67 -24.22 -0.25 33.50
N SER A 68 -24.70 0.43 32.44
CA SER A 68 -25.86 -0.04 31.67
C SER A 68 -25.55 -1.36 30.95
N VAL A 69 -26.62 -2.12 30.59
CA VAL A 69 -26.46 -3.35 29.77
C VAL A 69 -25.74 -3.05 28.44
N THR A 70 -26.03 -1.92 27.83
CA THR A 70 -25.35 -1.46 26.60
C THR A 70 -23.88 -1.21 26.86
N GLY A 71 -23.54 -0.43 27.90
CA GLY A 71 -22.16 -0.14 28.28
C GLY A 71 -21.37 -1.40 28.59
N TYR A 72 -22.01 -2.37 29.30
CA TYR A 72 -21.38 -3.65 29.59
C TYR A 72 -20.91 -4.40 28.35
N TRP A 73 -21.76 -4.54 27.33
CA TRP A 73 -21.40 -5.25 26.10
C TRP A 73 -20.49 -4.45 25.19
N VAL A 74 -20.74 -3.15 25.01
CA VAL A 74 -19.92 -2.30 24.14
C VAL A 74 -18.46 -2.26 24.59
N VAL A 75 -18.19 -2.11 25.90
CA VAL A 75 -16.81 -2.05 26.40
C VAL A 75 -16.08 -3.39 26.19
N ARG A 76 -16.75 -4.54 26.45
CA ARG A 76 -16.14 -5.86 26.29
C ARG A 76 -15.85 -6.19 24.84
N ILE A 77 -16.84 -5.99 23.96
CA ILE A 77 -16.69 -6.22 22.53
C ILE A 77 -15.61 -5.28 21.96
N SER A 78 -15.63 -4.01 22.33
CA SER A 78 -14.66 -3.03 21.84
C SER A 78 -13.23 -3.37 22.24
N ASN A 79 -13.00 -3.71 23.52
CA ASN A 79 -11.65 -4.10 23.96
C ASN A 79 -11.18 -5.40 23.26
N PHE A 80 -12.04 -6.41 23.10
CA PHE A 80 -11.71 -7.60 22.34
C PHE A 80 -11.31 -7.26 20.89
N MET A 81 -12.12 -6.43 20.22
CA MET A 81 -11.88 -6.03 18.83
C MET A 81 -10.60 -5.21 18.68
N VAL A 82 -10.26 -4.34 19.64
CA VAL A 82 -8.99 -3.59 19.61
C VAL A 82 -7.78 -4.53 19.62
N TYR A 83 -7.75 -5.53 20.49
CA TYR A 83 -6.65 -6.51 20.52
C TYR A 83 -6.62 -7.37 19.25
N TYR A 84 -7.79 -7.83 18.78
CA TYR A 84 -7.88 -8.63 17.55
C TYR A 84 -7.43 -7.83 16.32
N LEU A 85 -7.94 -6.61 16.13
CA LEU A 85 -7.64 -5.78 14.98
C LEU A 85 -6.16 -5.34 14.95
N THR A 86 -5.53 -5.17 16.10
CA THR A 86 -4.08 -4.92 16.17
C THR A 86 -3.29 -6.09 15.59
N LEU A 87 -3.64 -7.33 15.92
CA LEU A 87 -3.05 -8.53 15.34
C LEU A 87 -3.40 -8.68 13.86
N TYR A 88 -4.65 -8.39 13.48
CA TYR A 88 -5.13 -8.48 12.11
C TYR A 88 -4.42 -7.47 11.18
N LEU A 89 -4.13 -6.26 11.64
CA LEU A 89 -3.34 -5.29 10.88
C LEU A 89 -1.93 -5.79 10.59
N LEU A 90 -1.27 -6.45 11.55
CA LEU A 90 0.03 -7.08 11.32
C LEU A 90 -0.06 -8.25 10.34
N HIS A 91 -1.15 -9.02 10.35
CA HIS A 91 -1.44 -10.04 9.35
C HIS A 91 -1.58 -9.43 7.95
N GLU A 92 -2.37 -8.37 7.78
CA GLU A 92 -2.51 -7.69 6.48
C GLU A 92 -1.17 -7.09 5.98
N VAL A 93 -0.34 -6.54 6.87
CA VAL A 93 1.03 -6.10 6.50
C VAL A 93 1.88 -7.31 6.05
N THR A 94 1.71 -8.49 6.66
CA THR A 94 2.39 -9.72 6.22
C THR A 94 1.96 -10.10 4.81
N LEU A 95 0.65 -10.07 4.51
CA LEU A 95 0.11 -10.34 3.18
C LEU A 95 0.58 -9.30 2.15
N TYR A 96 0.65 -8.04 2.54
CA TYR A 96 1.20 -6.97 1.71
C TYR A 96 2.67 -7.21 1.34
N LEU A 97 3.50 -7.64 2.31
CA LEU A 97 4.89 -8.02 2.05
C LEU A 97 5.00 -9.23 1.11
N ILE A 98 4.13 -10.23 1.26
CA ILE A 98 4.06 -11.38 0.36
C ILE A 98 3.76 -10.91 -1.07
N ASP A 99 2.76 -10.04 -1.25
CA ASP A 99 2.38 -9.49 -2.55
C ASP A 99 3.53 -8.66 -3.18
N LEU A 100 4.17 -7.77 -2.41
CA LEU A 100 5.27 -6.93 -2.88
C LEU A 100 6.47 -7.72 -3.39
N TYR A 101 6.79 -8.86 -2.77
CA TYR A 101 7.93 -9.70 -3.14
C TYR A 101 7.56 -10.80 -4.13
N SER A 102 6.28 -11.16 -4.27
CA SER A 102 5.80 -12.10 -5.27
C SER A 102 6.06 -11.56 -6.68
N GLY A 103 6.61 -12.40 -7.55
CA GLY A 103 6.90 -12.01 -8.94
C GLY A 103 8.23 -11.29 -9.14
N LYS A 104 9.01 -10.99 -8.09
CA LYS A 104 10.34 -10.36 -8.22
C LYS A 104 11.50 -11.37 -8.33
N GLY A 105 11.21 -12.65 -8.64
CA GLY A 105 12.25 -13.69 -8.85
C GLY A 105 13.08 -14.03 -7.62
N ILE A 106 12.58 -13.73 -6.42
CA ILE A 106 13.30 -13.93 -5.16
C ILE A 106 13.12 -15.39 -4.72
N GLN A 107 14.21 -16.01 -4.24
CA GLN A 107 14.14 -17.35 -3.63
C GLN A 107 13.14 -17.36 -2.46
N GLN A 108 12.37 -18.46 -2.35
CA GLN A 108 11.23 -18.60 -1.42
C GLN A 108 11.58 -18.58 0.10
N ASN A 109 12.83 -18.28 0.46
CA ASN A 109 13.26 -18.26 1.87
C ASN A 109 12.59 -17.17 2.71
N PHE A 110 12.16 -16.06 2.10
CA PHE A 110 11.38 -15.02 2.80
C PHE A 110 9.99 -15.52 3.18
N LEU A 111 9.38 -16.40 2.38
CA LEU A 111 8.05 -16.96 2.65
C LEU A 111 7.99 -17.77 3.95
N ARG A 112 9.09 -18.41 4.35
CA ARG A 112 9.11 -19.17 5.63
C ARG A 112 8.92 -18.26 6.83
N ARG A 113 9.57 -17.10 6.85
CA ARG A 113 9.42 -16.13 7.96
C ARG A 113 8.03 -15.51 7.96
N LEU A 114 7.50 -15.15 6.78
CA LEU A 114 6.16 -14.58 6.67
C LEU A 114 5.07 -15.62 7.01
N ARG A 115 5.23 -16.89 6.63
CA ARG A 115 4.36 -17.99 7.10
C ARG A 115 4.43 -18.19 8.61
N PHE A 116 5.59 -17.97 9.22
CA PHE A 116 5.71 -18.01 10.67
C PHE A 116 4.97 -16.83 11.33
N CYS A 117 4.92 -15.65 10.69
CA CYS A 117 4.06 -14.54 11.14
C CYS A 117 2.58 -14.94 11.12
N GLU A 118 2.11 -15.68 10.10
CA GLU A 118 0.74 -16.21 10.03
C GLU A 118 0.44 -17.18 11.17
N LEU A 119 1.39 -18.06 11.50
CA LEU A 119 1.25 -18.97 12.63
C LEU A 119 1.15 -18.19 13.96
N LEU A 120 1.98 -17.16 14.12
CA LEU A 120 1.93 -16.27 15.30
C LEU A 120 0.62 -15.50 15.39
N PHE A 121 0.06 -15.04 14.27
CA PHE A 121 -1.26 -14.42 14.21
C PHE A 121 -2.35 -15.35 14.72
N VAL A 122 -2.38 -16.60 14.23
CA VAL A 122 -3.34 -17.61 14.68
C VAL A 122 -3.15 -17.91 16.18
N ALA A 123 -1.92 -18.11 16.63
CA ALA A 123 -1.62 -18.35 18.05
C ALA A 123 -2.05 -17.17 18.93
N GLY A 124 -1.79 -15.93 18.51
CA GLY A 124 -2.20 -14.72 19.22
C GLY A 124 -3.72 -14.57 19.29
N THR A 125 -4.42 -14.90 18.21
CA THR A 125 -5.91 -14.90 18.19
C THR A 125 -6.48 -15.95 19.14
N VAL A 126 -5.93 -17.16 19.16
CA VAL A 126 -6.32 -18.21 20.10
C VAL A 126 -6.09 -17.76 21.54
N LEU A 127 -4.92 -17.21 21.86
CA LEU A 127 -4.63 -16.70 23.20
C LEU A 127 -5.57 -15.55 23.61
N LEU A 128 -5.94 -14.67 22.67
CA LEU A 128 -6.93 -13.61 22.93
C LEU A 128 -8.29 -14.19 23.26
N VAL A 129 -8.75 -15.23 22.54
CA VAL A 129 -10.01 -15.92 22.84
C VAL A 129 -9.95 -16.60 24.21
N VAL A 130 -8.87 -17.32 24.51
CA VAL A 130 -8.66 -17.95 25.83
C VAL A 130 -8.67 -16.89 26.94
N SER A 131 -8.09 -15.71 26.69
CA SER A 131 -8.09 -14.61 27.64
C SER A 131 -9.48 -14.11 28.03
N GLN A 132 -10.50 -14.28 27.17
CA GLN A 132 -11.88 -13.90 27.52
C GLN A 132 -12.46 -14.75 28.66
N PHE A 133 -12.00 -15.98 28.77
CA PHE A 133 -12.48 -16.94 29.79
C PHE A 133 -11.60 -16.97 31.03
N THR A 134 -10.33 -16.64 30.88
CA THR A 134 -9.31 -16.73 31.95
C THR A 134 -8.96 -15.39 32.59
N GLY A 135 -9.34 -14.27 31.97
CA GLY A 135 -8.91 -12.94 32.40
C GLY A 135 -7.40 -12.72 32.24
N LEU A 136 -6.70 -13.47 31.33
CA LEU A 136 -5.24 -13.44 31.21
C LEU A 136 -4.69 -12.06 30.84
N TYR A 137 -5.33 -11.36 29.88
CA TYR A 137 -4.84 -10.07 29.39
C TYR A 137 -5.42 -8.90 30.17
N TYR A 138 -6.72 -8.97 30.48
CA TYR A 138 -7.46 -7.91 31.17
C TYR A 138 -8.70 -8.46 31.85
N SER A 139 -9.24 -7.67 32.78
CA SER A 139 -10.50 -7.91 33.45
C SER A 139 -11.32 -6.62 33.55
N PHE A 140 -12.57 -6.74 33.91
CA PHE A 140 -13.44 -5.60 34.18
C PHE A 140 -13.98 -5.73 35.62
N ASP A 141 -14.03 -4.62 36.35
CA ASP A 141 -14.64 -4.56 37.67
C ASP A 141 -16.17 -4.38 37.61
N GLU A 142 -16.80 -4.29 38.78
CA GLU A 142 -18.25 -4.08 38.93
C GLU A 142 -18.73 -2.76 38.33
N ASN A 143 -17.87 -1.77 38.25
CA ASN A 143 -18.13 -0.46 37.65
C ASN A 143 -17.83 -0.42 36.15
N ASN A 144 -17.66 -1.58 35.51
CA ASN A 144 -17.31 -1.71 34.08
C ASN A 144 -16.03 -0.96 33.68
N LEU A 145 -15.05 -0.88 34.59
CA LEU A 145 -13.73 -0.30 34.33
C LEU A 145 -12.74 -1.38 33.93
N TYR A 146 -11.97 -1.08 32.89
CA TYR A 146 -10.91 -1.96 32.38
C TYR A 146 -9.70 -1.97 33.33
N HIS A 147 -9.19 -3.15 33.65
CA HIS A 147 -7.96 -3.37 34.41
C HIS A 147 -7.01 -4.30 33.66
N ARG A 148 -5.72 -3.93 33.58
CA ARG A 148 -4.70 -4.82 33.05
C ARG A 148 -4.45 -5.98 34.02
N ALA A 149 -4.55 -7.23 33.51
CA ALA A 149 -4.18 -8.41 34.27
C ALA A 149 -2.65 -8.64 34.31
N PRO A 150 -2.14 -9.46 35.23
CA PRO A 150 -0.71 -9.79 35.31
C PRO A 150 -0.13 -10.35 34.01
N GLY A 151 -0.91 -11.08 33.21
CA GLY A 151 -0.52 -11.61 31.89
C GLY A 151 -0.63 -10.62 30.74
N ASN A 152 -1.00 -9.37 30.98
CA ASN A 152 -1.17 -8.35 29.92
C ASN A 152 0.09 -8.16 29.07
N PHE A 153 1.29 -8.35 29.61
CA PHE A 153 2.53 -8.22 28.85
C PHE A 153 2.62 -9.22 27.68
N ILE A 154 1.94 -10.38 27.76
CA ILE A 154 1.94 -11.41 26.71
C ILE A 154 1.30 -10.86 25.41
N CYS A 155 0.27 -9.98 25.53
CA CYS A 155 -0.39 -9.39 24.37
C CYS A 155 0.55 -8.52 23.53
N PHE A 156 1.68 -8.05 24.06
CA PHE A 156 2.69 -7.29 23.33
C PHE A 156 3.77 -8.16 22.69
N LEU A 157 4.03 -9.38 23.24
CA LEU A 157 5.11 -10.24 22.76
C LEU A 157 4.89 -10.75 21.34
N ILE A 158 3.66 -11.18 21.02
CA ILE A 158 3.33 -11.69 19.69
C ILE A 158 3.40 -10.59 18.62
N PRO A 159 2.74 -9.42 18.77
CA PRO A 159 2.91 -8.29 17.85
C PRO A 159 4.37 -7.90 17.66
N LEU A 160 5.16 -7.86 18.73
CA LEU A 160 6.57 -7.52 18.69
C LEU A 160 7.36 -8.55 17.86
N ALA A 161 7.13 -9.86 18.08
CA ALA A 161 7.78 -10.93 17.33
C ALA A 161 7.44 -10.86 15.84
N ILE A 162 6.17 -10.63 15.48
CA ILE A 162 5.73 -10.44 14.09
C ILE A 162 6.45 -9.23 13.48
N SER A 163 6.46 -8.09 14.16
CA SER A 163 7.12 -6.86 13.68
C SER A 163 8.62 -7.07 13.44
N PHE A 164 9.33 -7.77 14.33
CA PHE A 164 10.75 -8.11 14.14
C PHE A 164 10.97 -9.00 12.93
N LEU A 165 10.12 -9.98 12.70
CA LEU A 165 10.20 -10.86 11.52
C LEU A 165 9.97 -10.06 10.24
N GLN A 166 8.97 -9.18 10.20
CA GLN A 166 8.68 -8.30 9.08
C GLN A 166 9.86 -7.36 8.79
N ILE A 167 10.41 -6.68 9.81
CA ILE A 167 11.61 -5.86 9.69
C ILE A 167 12.76 -6.66 9.10
N SER A 168 13.01 -7.87 9.60
CA SER A 168 14.09 -8.73 9.13
C SER A 168 13.98 -9.07 7.64
N VAL A 169 12.75 -9.26 7.14
CA VAL A 169 12.47 -9.48 5.71
C VAL A 169 12.71 -8.21 4.92
N VAL A 170 12.15 -7.08 5.36
CA VAL A 170 12.29 -5.78 4.68
C VAL A 170 13.78 -5.38 4.56
N VAL A 171 14.56 -5.49 5.63
CA VAL A 171 16.01 -5.16 5.63
C VAL A 171 16.78 -6.05 4.68
N GLN A 172 16.54 -7.37 4.71
CA GLN A 172 17.25 -8.32 3.86
C GLN A 172 16.95 -8.13 2.38
N TYR A 173 15.69 -7.85 2.04
CA TYR A 173 15.23 -7.76 0.65
C TYR A 173 14.98 -6.32 0.18
N ARG A 174 15.47 -5.30 0.89
CA ARG A 174 15.27 -3.86 0.59
C ARG A 174 15.64 -3.45 -0.83
N LYS A 175 16.58 -4.14 -1.46
CA LYS A 175 17.05 -3.84 -2.84
C LYS A 175 15.99 -4.08 -3.92
N TYR A 176 14.94 -4.80 -3.62
CA TYR A 176 13.84 -5.12 -4.55
C TYR A 176 12.65 -4.15 -4.45
N LEU A 177 12.70 -3.20 -3.53
CA LEU A 177 11.64 -2.22 -3.29
C LEU A 177 12.17 -0.80 -3.50
N SER A 178 11.27 0.12 -3.83
CA SER A 178 11.59 1.56 -3.86
C SER A 178 11.95 2.07 -2.46
N ARG A 179 12.78 3.10 -2.38
CA ARG A 179 13.20 3.67 -1.09
C ARG A 179 12.02 4.17 -0.24
N PRO A 180 11.00 4.88 -0.81
CA PRO A 180 9.84 5.32 -0.04
C PRO A 180 9.08 4.16 0.60
N VAL A 181 8.87 3.05 -0.14
CA VAL A 181 8.17 1.86 0.37
C VAL A 181 8.98 1.19 1.49
N VAL A 182 10.30 1.07 1.36
CA VAL A 182 11.14 0.52 2.44
C VAL A 182 11.05 1.37 3.71
N ILE A 183 11.12 2.70 3.57
CA ILE A 183 11.04 3.62 4.71
C ILE A 183 9.67 3.51 5.39
N SER A 184 8.57 3.51 4.64
CA SER A 184 7.23 3.40 5.21
C SER A 184 6.98 2.07 5.91
N LEU A 185 7.49 0.95 5.36
CA LEU A 185 7.40 -0.36 6.01
C LEU A 185 8.22 -0.41 7.32
N MET A 186 9.41 0.19 7.33
CA MET A 186 10.22 0.28 8.55
C MET A 186 9.54 1.15 9.61
N LEU A 187 9.00 2.31 9.22
CA LEU A 187 8.26 3.19 10.12
C LEU A 187 6.98 2.52 10.64
N ASN A 188 6.26 1.78 9.78
CA ASN A 188 5.06 1.02 10.16
C ASN A 188 5.33 0.03 11.30
N ALA A 189 6.51 -0.58 11.33
CA ALA A 189 6.88 -1.51 12.39
C ALA A 189 7.49 -0.80 13.63
N VAL A 190 8.35 0.20 13.45
CA VAL A 190 9.14 0.81 14.54
C VAL A 190 8.31 1.81 15.35
N VAL A 191 7.51 2.67 14.69
CA VAL A 191 6.78 3.75 15.38
C VAL A 191 5.73 3.22 16.38
N PRO A 192 4.92 2.18 16.05
CA PRO A 192 4.00 1.59 17.03
C PRO A 192 4.71 0.91 18.20
N ILE A 193 5.90 0.35 18.01
CA ILE A 193 6.69 -0.23 19.10
C ILE A 193 7.09 0.88 20.09
N ILE A 194 7.62 2.01 19.58
CA ILE A 194 7.98 3.16 20.41
C ILE A 194 6.74 3.70 21.12
N ALA A 195 5.63 3.86 20.42
CA ALA A 195 4.36 4.31 21.00
C ALA A 195 3.86 3.36 22.10
N SER A 196 4.00 2.04 21.92
CA SER A 196 3.63 1.04 22.92
C SER A 196 4.49 1.15 24.18
N ILE A 197 5.80 1.37 24.03
CA ILE A 197 6.70 1.58 25.18
C ILE A 197 6.30 2.84 25.95
N ILE A 198 6.03 3.94 25.26
CA ILE A 198 5.58 5.19 25.90
C ILE A 198 4.24 4.96 26.63
N GLN A 199 3.31 4.22 26.01
CA GLN A 199 2.00 3.91 26.58
C GLN A 199 2.06 3.05 27.86
N LEU A 200 3.16 2.33 28.12
CA LEU A 200 3.36 1.65 29.40
C LEU A 200 3.46 2.64 30.57
N PHE A 201 4.04 3.80 30.32
CA PHE A 201 4.25 4.86 31.33
C PHE A 201 3.12 5.90 31.36
N VAL A 202 2.34 6.01 30.27
CA VAL A 202 1.25 6.99 30.12
C VAL A 202 -0.07 6.25 30.09
N TYR A 203 -0.76 6.18 31.21
CA TYR A 203 -2.05 5.50 31.31
C TYR A 203 -3.19 6.37 30.75
N GLY A 204 -4.17 5.72 30.09
CA GLY A 204 -5.39 6.41 29.64
C GLY A 204 -5.30 7.11 28.28
N VAL A 205 -4.20 6.88 27.52
CA VAL A 205 -4.03 7.40 26.17
C VAL A 205 -3.79 6.23 25.21
N SER A 206 -4.48 6.23 24.07
CA SER A 206 -4.35 5.18 23.04
C SER A 206 -3.29 5.54 21.98
N LEU A 207 -2.07 5.80 22.44
CA LEU A 207 -0.98 6.26 21.59
C LEU A 207 -0.59 5.19 20.54
N THR A 208 -0.59 3.91 20.93
CA THR A 208 -0.24 2.78 20.04
C THR A 208 -1.20 2.69 18.86
N ASN A 209 -2.52 2.68 19.10
CA ASN A 209 -3.51 2.51 18.03
C ASN A 209 -3.54 3.72 17.08
N ILE A 210 -3.42 4.94 17.62
CA ILE A 210 -3.30 6.16 16.81
C ILE A 210 -2.04 6.09 15.93
N SER A 211 -0.90 5.62 16.48
CA SER A 211 0.34 5.50 15.72
C SER A 211 0.27 4.42 14.63
N ILE A 212 -0.35 3.27 14.91
CA ILE A 212 -0.57 2.21 13.92
C ILE A 212 -1.34 2.77 12.73
N VAL A 213 -2.47 3.44 12.99
CA VAL A 213 -3.30 3.98 11.91
C VAL A 213 -2.60 5.13 11.16
N GLY A 214 -1.87 5.99 11.85
CA GLY A 214 -1.02 6.99 11.20
C GLY A 214 0.00 6.37 10.25
N MET A 215 0.60 5.24 10.63
CA MET A 215 1.55 4.52 9.77
C MET A 215 0.86 3.79 8.61
N VAL A 216 -0.36 3.29 8.77
CA VAL A 216 -1.17 2.74 7.65
C VAL A 216 -1.44 3.82 6.60
N ILE A 217 -1.78 5.05 7.01
CA ILE A 217 -1.96 6.18 6.10
C ILE A 217 -0.67 6.47 5.32
N ILE A 218 0.47 6.52 6.00
CA ILE A 218 1.77 6.75 5.35
C ILE A 218 2.11 5.61 4.37
N LEU A 219 1.84 4.36 4.75
CA LEU A 219 2.06 3.20 3.87
C LEU A 219 1.21 3.30 2.61
N HIS A 220 -0.07 3.66 2.73
CA HIS A 220 -0.95 3.88 1.59
C HIS A 220 -0.43 4.99 0.65
N LEU A 221 -0.06 6.15 1.19
CA LEU A 221 0.47 7.26 0.39
C LEU A 221 1.72 6.84 -0.40
N ASN A 222 2.64 6.11 0.23
CA ASN A 222 3.83 5.61 -0.45
C ASN A 222 3.50 4.51 -1.48
N ALA A 223 2.48 3.67 -1.21
CA ALA A 223 2.01 2.69 -2.19
C ALA A 223 1.41 3.36 -3.44
N LEU A 224 0.72 4.50 -3.28
CA LEU A 224 0.21 5.30 -4.41
C LEU A 224 1.34 5.97 -5.20
N VAL A 225 2.37 6.48 -4.54
CA VAL A 225 3.56 7.04 -5.21
C VAL A 225 4.25 5.97 -6.04
N ASP A 226 4.51 4.79 -5.48
CA ASP A 226 5.13 3.66 -6.16
C ASP A 226 4.30 3.21 -7.39
N LEU A 227 2.96 3.17 -7.24
CA LEU A 227 2.05 2.88 -8.34
C LEU A 227 2.12 3.93 -9.46
N ASN A 228 2.16 5.21 -9.12
CA ASN A 228 2.27 6.28 -10.11
C ASN A 228 3.56 6.19 -10.91
N GLU A 229 4.69 5.87 -10.26
CA GLU A 229 5.98 5.64 -10.94
C GLU A 229 5.91 4.42 -11.88
N GLU A 230 5.29 3.31 -11.44
CA GLU A 230 5.09 2.10 -12.25
C GLU A 230 4.23 2.40 -13.50
N VAL A 231 3.13 3.12 -13.33
CA VAL A 231 2.20 3.49 -14.42
C VAL A 231 2.86 4.44 -15.40
N GLU A 232 3.60 5.45 -14.93
CA GLU A 232 4.30 6.41 -15.81
C GLU A 232 5.41 5.70 -16.61
N HIS A 233 6.16 4.80 -15.99
CA HIS A 233 7.18 4.01 -16.69
C HIS A 233 6.56 3.12 -17.78
N ALA A 234 5.45 2.45 -17.48
CA ALA A 234 4.72 1.64 -18.46
C ALA A 234 4.22 2.49 -19.64
N ARG A 235 3.68 3.67 -19.36
CA ARG A 235 3.21 4.62 -20.37
C ARG A 235 4.33 5.11 -21.28
N GLN A 236 5.50 5.45 -20.71
CA GLN A 236 6.66 5.88 -21.49
C GLN A 236 7.18 4.76 -22.41
N THR A 237 7.16 3.53 -21.92
CA THR A 237 7.53 2.35 -22.71
C THR A 237 6.55 2.16 -23.87
N GLU A 238 5.24 2.26 -23.63
CA GLU A 238 4.20 2.16 -24.67
C GLU A 238 4.38 3.22 -25.75
N ILE A 239 4.60 4.49 -25.36
CA ILE A 239 4.86 5.59 -26.29
C ILE A 239 6.09 5.30 -27.15
N THR A 240 7.16 4.76 -26.59
CA THR A 240 8.38 4.43 -27.31
C THR A 240 8.13 3.33 -28.33
N VAL A 241 7.48 2.25 -27.94
CA VAL A 241 7.10 1.14 -28.83
C VAL A 241 6.19 1.62 -29.97
N TYR A 242 5.23 2.48 -29.67
CA TYR A 242 4.34 3.05 -30.68
C TYR A 242 5.10 3.91 -31.70
N LYS A 243 6.04 4.76 -31.25
CA LYS A 243 6.87 5.59 -32.14
C LYS A 243 7.74 4.72 -33.04
N GLU A 244 8.35 3.65 -32.52
CA GLU A 244 9.14 2.72 -33.31
C GLU A 244 8.31 1.96 -34.35
N ALA A 245 7.11 1.49 -33.97
CA ALA A 245 6.19 0.83 -34.87
C ALA A 245 5.79 1.75 -36.03
N ARG A 246 5.42 3.00 -35.74
CA ARG A 246 5.05 4.02 -36.72
C ARG A 246 6.21 4.34 -37.67
N LYS A 247 7.43 4.42 -37.14
CA LYS A 247 8.63 4.61 -37.96
C LYS A 247 8.84 3.45 -38.95
N LYS A 248 8.73 2.21 -38.46
CA LYS A 248 8.86 1.00 -39.31
C LYS A 248 7.78 0.96 -40.40
N GLU A 249 6.54 1.30 -40.06
CA GLU A 249 5.44 1.40 -41.02
C GLU A 249 5.74 2.42 -42.13
N HIS A 250 6.20 3.60 -41.73
CA HIS A 250 6.60 4.67 -42.68
C HIS A 250 7.74 4.24 -43.60
N ASP A 251 8.78 3.60 -43.03
CA ASP A 251 9.93 3.10 -43.79
C ASP A 251 9.50 1.99 -44.77
N LEU A 252 8.63 1.08 -44.35
CA LEU A 252 8.05 0.05 -45.22
C LEU A 252 7.21 0.66 -46.35
N PHE A 253 6.39 1.66 -46.04
CA PHE A 253 5.63 2.41 -47.05
C PHE A 253 6.55 3.04 -48.10
N LYS A 254 7.60 3.72 -47.68
CA LYS A 254 8.63 4.32 -48.61
C LYS A 254 9.29 3.25 -49.48
N GLN A 255 9.68 2.10 -48.89
CA GLN A 255 10.28 0.99 -49.65
C GLN A 255 9.29 0.41 -50.67
N THR A 256 8.04 0.25 -50.28
CA THR A 256 6.98 -0.28 -51.18
C THR A 256 6.72 0.66 -52.33
N VAL A 257 6.57 1.96 -52.06
CA VAL A 257 6.41 2.98 -53.11
C VAL A 257 7.64 3.00 -54.04
N GLY A 258 8.85 2.96 -53.48
CA GLY A 258 10.10 2.92 -54.27
C GLY A 258 10.17 1.67 -55.17
N ALA A 259 9.79 0.50 -54.62
CA ALA A 259 9.76 -0.74 -55.42
C ALA A 259 8.74 -0.68 -56.59
N LEU A 260 7.54 -0.12 -56.33
CA LEU A 260 6.53 0.11 -57.35
C LEU A 260 7.00 1.07 -58.43
N VAL A 261 7.62 2.19 -58.06
CA VAL A 261 8.20 3.16 -59.02
C VAL A 261 9.28 2.49 -59.89
N ASN A 262 10.20 1.74 -59.26
CA ASN A 262 11.25 1.03 -59.99
C ASN A 262 10.67 -0.02 -60.97
N ALA A 263 9.60 -0.75 -60.59
CA ALA A 263 8.95 -1.71 -61.44
C ALA A 263 8.24 -1.07 -62.65
N ILE A 264 7.66 0.11 -62.47
CA ILE A 264 7.03 0.91 -63.54
C ILE A 264 8.12 1.42 -64.52
N GLU A 265 9.22 1.99 -63.99
CA GLU A 265 10.32 2.53 -64.82
C GLU A 265 11.09 1.44 -65.55
N ALA A 266 11.19 0.23 -65.00
CA ALA A 266 11.81 -0.92 -65.67
C ALA A 266 11.03 -1.36 -66.91
N LYS A 267 9.74 -1.09 -67.01
CA LYS A 267 8.90 -1.42 -68.15
C LYS A 267 9.04 -0.46 -69.34
N ASP A 268 9.42 0.80 -69.04
CA ASP A 268 9.54 1.83 -70.06
C ASP A 268 10.92 2.51 -69.95
N THR A 269 11.80 2.22 -70.91
CA THR A 269 13.18 2.74 -70.96
C THR A 269 13.25 4.24 -71.12
N TYR A 270 12.19 4.92 -71.59
CA TYR A 270 12.11 6.38 -71.75
C TYR A 270 11.91 7.09 -70.40
N THR A 271 11.28 6.44 -69.42
CA THR A 271 10.98 6.99 -68.10
C THR A 271 12.00 6.65 -67.03
N ASN A 272 13.09 5.94 -67.42
CA ASN A 272 14.11 5.50 -66.43
C ASN A 272 14.73 6.71 -65.69
N GLY A 273 14.60 6.74 -64.35
CA GLY A 273 15.06 7.79 -63.46
C GLY A 273 14.21 9.08 -63.47
N HIS A 274 13.09 9.12 -64.24
CA HIS A 274 12.23 10.32 -64.28
C HIS A 274 11.56 10.57 -62.96
N SER A 275 10.94 9.56 -62.36
CA SER A 275 10.22 9.68 -61.06
C SER A 275 11.15 10.10 -59.95
N HIS A 276 12.40 9.59 -59.93
CA HIS A 276 13.39 9.98 -58.95
C HIS A 276 13.81 11.47 -59.10
N ARG A 277 14.03 11.95 -60.35
CA ARG A 277 14.33 13.37 -60.59
C ARG A 277 13.17 14.27 -60.19
N VAL A 278 11.93 13.88 -60.50
CA VAL A 278 10.73 14.66 -60.09
C VAL A 278 10.63 14.75 -58.59
N ALA A 279 10.78 13.63 -57.86
CA ALA A 279 10.76 13.62 -56.39
C ALA A 279 11.85 14.52 -55.79
N MET A 280 13.09 14.45 -56.27
CA MET A 280 14.19 15.29 -55.80
C MET A 280 13.97 16.79 -56.07
N TYR A 281 13.40 17.17 -57.24
CA TYR A 281 13.07 18.57 -57.49
C TYR A 281 11.90 19.06 -56.66
N SER A 282 10.88 18.23 -56.43
CA SER A 282 9.73 18.54 -55.59
C SER A 282 10.16 18.79 -54.13
N GLU A 283 11.03 17.94 -53.60
CA GLU A 283 11.60 18.13 -52.27
C GLU A 283 12.38 19.45 -52.14
N ARG A 284 13.23 19.77 -53.14
CA ARG A 284 14.00 21.05 -53.16
C ARG A 284 13.08 22.26 -53.20
N ILE A 285 12.00 22.19 -53.96
CA ILE A 285 11.01 23.28 -54.05
C ILE A 285 10.27 23.42 -52.71
N ALA A 286 9.83 22.32 -52.10
CA ALA A 286 9.14 22.33 -50.82
C ALA A 286 10.02 22.92 -49.69
N ARG A 287 11.31 22.53 -49.64
CA ARG A 287 12.28 23.07 -48.67
C ARG A 287 12.49 24.59 -48.87
N ARG A 288 12.62 25.05 -50.12
CA ARG A 288 12.74 26.49 -50.43
C ARG A 288 11.45 27.27 -50.10
N ALA A 289 10.30 26.63 -50.20
CA ALA A 289 9.01 27.20 -49.81
C ALA A 289 8.75 27.18 -48.31
N GLY A 290 9.73 26.80 -47.47
CA GLY A 290 9.65 26.79 -46.01
C GLY A 290 8.79 25.65 -45.44
N LYS A 291 8.60 24.57 -46.21
CA LYS A 291 7.89 23.38 -45.67
C LYS A 291 8.78 22.60 -44.71
N SER A 292 8.17 21.94 -43.72
CA SER A 292 8.88 21.12 -42.70
C SER A 292 9.54 19.91 -43.33
N ASP A 293 10.61 19.39 -42.69
CA ASP A 293 11.26 18.14 -43.09
C ASP A 293 10.33 16.95 -43.14
N GLU A 294 9.26 16.96 -42.29
CA GLU A 294 8.22 15.93 -42.29
C GLU A 294 7.32 15.97 -43.54
N PHE A 295 7.16 17.17 -44.15
CA PHE A 295 6.42 17.33 -45.39
C PHE A 295 7.27 16.91 -46.60
N CYS A 296 8.55 17.15 -46.57
CA CYS A 296 9.53 16.83 -47.64
C CYS A 296 9.96 15.39 -47.61
#